data_c5e42c7611862749359b28d6489d5ce0
#
_entry.id   c5e42c7611862749359b28d6489d5ce0
#
_cell.length_a   1.000
_cell.length_b   1.000
_cell.length_c   1.000
_cell.angle_alpha   90.00
_cell.angle_beta   90.00
_cell.angle_gamma   90.00
#
_symmetry.space_group_name_H-M   'P 1'
#
loop_
_entity.id
_entity.type
_entity.pdbx_description
1 polymer ?
#
loop_
_entity_poly.entity_id
_entity_poly.type
_entity_poly.pdbx_seq_one_letter_code
_entity_poly.pdbx_strand_id
1 'polypeptide(L)' 'MKIKTVTQSYFFGDKAGLVVTYEDTNSTKVVPIDEDNTDYQEILKWVAEGNTITDNGGS' A
#
# COMPACT_ATOMS: atom_id res chain seq x y z
N MET A 1 10.79 -8.40 -3.72
CA MET A 1 10.90 -7.43 -2.62
C MET A 1 9.83 -7.72 -1.59
N LYS A 2 10.18 -7.55 -0.34
CA LYS A 2 9.28 -7.93 0.75
C LYS A 2 8.61 -6.69 1.35
N ILE A 3 7.30 -6.69 1.38
CA ILE A 3 6.52 -5.58 1.95
C ILE A 3 6.55 -5.65 3.46
N LYS A 4 6.90 -4.54 4.09
CA LYS A 4 6.90 -4.42 5.54
C LYS A 4 5.56 -3.87 6.03
N THR A 5 5.17 -2.71 5.51
CA THR A 5 3.90 -2.07 5.86
C THR A 5 3.27 -1.41 4.65
N VAL A 6 1.95 -1.31 4.67
CA VAL A 6 1.20 -0.58 3.65
C VAL A 6 0.22 0.34 4.37
N THR A 7 0.23 1.61 4.00
CA THR A 7 -0.64 2.63 4.59
C THR A 7 -1.49 3.28 3.50
N GLN A 8 -2.79 3.40 3.75
CA GLN A 8 -3.69 4.09 2.83
C GLN A 8 -3.45 5.59 2.91
N SER A 9 -3.19 6.20 1.75
CA SER A 9 -3.00 7.64 1.64
C SER A 9 -4.28 8.30 1.15
N TYR A 10 -4.56 9.51 1.64
CA TYR A 10 -5.73 10.28 1.25
C TYR A 10 -5.33 11.66 0.75
N PHE A 11 -6.11 12.19 -0.19
CA PHE A 11 -5.91 13.54 -0.72
C PHE A 11 -7.29 14.18 -0.88
N PHE A 12 -7.54 15.24 -0.12
CA PHE A 12 -8.84 15.93 -0.08
C PHE A 12 -10.00 14.97 0.22
N GLY A 13 -9.77 14.00 1.08
CA GLY A 13 -10.78 13.03 1.46
C GLY A 13 -10.91 11.84 0.52
N ASP A 14 -10.26 11.87 -0.62
CA ASP A 14 -10.27 10.78 -1.57
C ASP A 14 -9.03 9.89 -1.42
N LYS A 15 -9.20 8.62 -1.77
CA LYS A 15 -8.08 7.67 -1.72
C LYS A 15 -7.08 8.00 -2.83
N ALA A 16 -5.90 8.44 -2.44
CA ALA A 16 -4.85 8.84 -3.37
C ALA A 16 -3.95 7.68 -3.80
N GLY A 17 -3.81 6.67 -2.95
CA GLY A 17 -2.96 5.53 -3.24
C GLY A 17 -2.52 4.84 -1.96
N LEU A 18 -1.59 3.90 -2.11
CA LEU A 18 -1.06 3.13 -0.99
C LEU A 18 0.42 3.43 -0.83
N VAL A 19 0.82 3.75 0.39
CA VAL A 19 2.23 3.98 0.71
C VAL A 19 2.81 2.67 1.22
N VAL A 20 3.74 2.11 0.46
CA VAL A 20 4.34 0.81 0.75
C VAL A 20 5.75 0.99 1.25
N THR A 21 6.07 0.37 2.38
CA THR A 21 7.44 0.32 2.89
C THR A 21 7.95 -1.10 2.77
N TYR A 22 9.14 -1.26 2.23
CA TYR A 22 9.76 -2.57 2.02
C TYR A 22 10.79 -2.87 3.11
N GLU A 23 10.86 -4.14 3.51
CA GLU A 23 11.79 -4.56 4.57
C GLU A 23 13.24 -4.61 4.11
N ASP A 24 13.44 -5.11 2.90
CA ASP A 24 14.79 -5.40 2.40
C ASP A 24 15.58 -4.16 1.98
N THR A 25 14.89 -3.14 1.49
CA THR A 25 15.55 -1.92 1.00
C THR A 25 15.29 -0.70 1.86
N ASN A 26 14.38 -0.82 2.83
CA ASN A 26 13.93 0.28 3.66
C ASN A 26 13.42 1.48 2.83
N SER A 27 12.92 1.18 1.64
CA SER A 27 12.41 2.16 0.71
C SER A 27 10.90 2.32 0.85
N THR A 28 10.41 3.51 0.53
CA THR A 28 8.98 3.80 0.53
C THR A 28 8.53 4.14 -0.88
N LYS A 29 7.40 3.59 -1.30
CA LYS A 29 6.86 3.79 -2.63
C LYS A 29 5.37 4.06 -2.54
N VAL A 30 4.87 5.00 -3.36
CA VAL A 30 3.44 5.23 -3.47
C VAL A 30 2.91 4.45 -4.66
N VAL A 31 1.89 3.62 -4.42
CA VAL A 31 1.29 2.75 -5.43
C VAL A 31 -0.14 3.20 -5.68
N PRO A 32 -0.51 3.50 -6.93
CA PRO A 32 -1.88 3.90 -7.25
C PRO A 32 -2.83 2.72 -7.04
N ILE A 33 -4.10 3.04 -6.74
CA ILE A 33 -5.14 2.02 -6.61
C ILE A 33 -5.63 1.70 -8.03
N ASP A 34 -4.95 0.76 -8.65
CA ASP A 34 -5.20 0.37 -10.03
C ASP A 34 -4.97 -1.13 -10.16
N GLU A 35 -6.03 -1.86 -10.49
CA GLU A 35 -5.97 -3.32 -10.60
C GLU A 35 -5.01 -3.81 -11.69
N ASP A 36 -4.71 -2.96 -12.65
CA ASP A 36 -3.75 -3.28 -13.70
C ASP A 36 -2.31 -3.03 -13.28
N ASN A 37 -2.10 -2.41 -12.13
CA ASN A 37 -0.77 -2.11 -11.61
C ASN A 37 -0.20 -3.33 -10.90
N THR A 38 0.97 -3.77 -11.33
CA THR A 38 1.62 -4.97 -10.75
C THR A 38 1.91 -4.80 -9.26
N ASP A 39 2.35 -3.61 -8.85
CA ASP A 39 2.64 -3.35 -7.45
C ASP A 39 1.37 -3.42 -6.60
N TYR A 40 0.27 -2.94 -7.14
CA TYR A 40 -1.01 -3.04 -6.45
C TYR A 40 -1.43 -4.49 -6.27
N GLN A 41 -1.24 -5.31 -7.28
CA GLN A 41 -1.52 -6.74 -7.21
C GLN A 41 -0.67 -7.43 -6.14
N GLU A 42 0.58 -7.04 -6.01
CA GLU A 42 1.47 -7.55 -4.95
C GLU A 42 0.94 -7.20 -3.56
N ILE A 43 0.40 -5.98 -3.40
CA ILE A 43 -0.21 -5.56 -2.14
C ILE A 43 -1.42 -6.42 -1.82
N LEU A 44 -2.25 -6.73 -2.81
CA LEU A 44 -3.43 -7.57 -2.60
C LEU A 44 -3.03 -8.98 -2.16
N LYS A 45 -1.98 -9.54 -2.73
CA LYS A 45 -1.44 -10.82 -2.30
C LYS A 45 -0.95 -10.76 -0.85
N TRP A 46 -0.26 -9.69 -0.51
CA TRP A 46 0.26 -9.49 0.84
C TRP A 46 -0.89 -9.45 1.87
N VAL A 47 -1.98 -8.77 1.53
CA VAL A 47 -3.17 -8.73 2.39
C VAL A 47 -3.79 -10.11 2.52
N ALA A 48 -3.85 -10.86 1.43
CA ALA A 48 -4.42 -12.22 1.42
C ALA A 48 -3.62 -13.19 2.31
N GLU A 49 -2.35 -12.86 2.58
CA GLU A 49 -1.51 -13.67 3.46
C GLU A 49 -1.79 -13.44 4.95
N GLY A 50 -2.70 -12.55 5.27
CA GLY A 50 -3.09 -12.26 6.65
C GLY A 50 -2.63 -10.91 7.17
N ASN A 51 -2.16 -10.05 6.28
CA ASN A 51 -1.69 -8.72 6.67
C ASN A 51 -2.81 -7.69 6.50
N THR A 52 -2.66 -6.55 7.14
CA THR A 52 -3.67 -5.49 7.11
C THR A 52 -3.06 -4.18 6.64
N ILE A 53 -3.78 -3.49 5.75
CA ILE A 53 -3.40 -2.14 5.34
C ILE A 53 -3.79 -1.17 6.44
N THR A 54 -2.84 -0.35 6.86
CA THR A 54 -3.09 0.68 7.86
C THR A 54 -3.86 1.83 7.22
N ASP A 55 -4.99 2.18 7.81
CA ASP A 55 -5.82 3.26 7.30
C ASP A 55 -5.91 4.37 8.35
N ASN A 56 -5.40 5.55 8.00
CA ASN A 56 -5.40 6.70 8.90
C ASN A 56 -6.74 7.45 8.87
N GLY A 57 -7.75 6.89 8.21
CA GLY A 57 -9.10 7.41 8.25
C GLY A 57 -9.34 8.65 7.41
N GLY A 58 -8.38 9.08 6.63
CA GLY A 58 -8.53 10.27 5.81
C GLY A 58 -8.66 11.56 6.60
N SER A 59 -8.35 11.51 7.86
CA SER A 59 -8.44 12.67 8.75
C SER A 59 -7.10 13.31 8.95
#